data_2d6832791fbe199e2a62c99e76133acf
#
_entry.id   2d6832791fbe199e2a62c99e76133acf
#
_cell.length_a   1.000
_cell.length_b   1.000
_cell.length_c   1.000
_cell.angle_alpha   90.00
_cell.angle_beta   90.00
_cell.angle_gamma   90.00
#
_symmetry.space_group_name_H-M   'P 1'
#
loop_
_entity.id
_entity.type
_entity.pdbx_description
1 polymer ?
#
loop_
_entity_poly.entity_id
_entity_poly.type
_entity_poly.pdbx_seq_one_letter_code
_entity_poly.pdbx_strand_id
1 'polypeptide(L)'
;YYRRLATPYEARDSDFRSIDELLLVRGVTPEIFYGGLESMVTVRSGDSGGSGQIFGGGPRGRQNLNRINVNAASPQLLDALPGIGAEQIRAIGNYRAGKDFESIADLQNLLGPDAVSAAAPFVTFENTSFFTIRSIGMIRESSAKSEVKITVEIDPGLERKHRIIRWTE
;
A
#
# COMPACT_ATOMS: atom_id res chain seq x y z
N TYR A 1 -12.79 -26.27 -4.47
CA TYR A 1 -11.90 -25.89 -5.56
C TYR A 1 -10.44 -26.20 -5.22
N TYR A 2 -9.88 -25.63 -4.17
CA TYR A 2 -8.46 -25.72 -3.80
C TYR A 2 -8.00 -27.14 -3.49
N ARG A 3 -8.86 -28.00 -2.91
CA ARG A 3 -8.58 -29.41 -2.63
C ARG A 3 -8.55 -30.30 -3.90
N ARG A 4 -8.99 -29.78 -5.08
CA ARG A 4 -9.03 -30.49 -6.37
C ARG A 4 -7.94 -30.07 -7.33
N LEU A 5 -7.02 -29.24 -6.90
CA LEU A 5 -5.87 -28.81 -7.71
C LEU A 5 -4.84 -29.95 -7.81
N ALA A 6 -3.95 -29.86 -8.79
CA ALA A 6 -2.82 -30.80 -8.94
C ALA A 6 -1.93 -30.81 -7.69
N THR A 7 -1.76 -29.66 -7.04
CA THR A 7 -1.17 -29.53 -5.70
C THR A 7 -2.26 -28.98 -4.77
N PRO A 8 -2.98 -29.86 -4.06
CA PRO A 8 -4.08 -29.45 -3.20
C PRO A 8 -3.61 -28.65 -2.00
N TYR A 9 -4.41 -27.66 -1.59
CA TYR A 9 -4.21 -26.95 -0.34
C TYR A 9 -5.54 -26.53 0.26
N GLU A 10 -5.52 -26.13 1.53
CA GLU A 10 -6.68 -25.64 2.27
C GLU A 10 -6.56 -24.12 2.49
N ALA A 11 -7.69 -23.43 2.42
CA ALA A 11 -7.76 -22.04 2.85
C ALA A 11 -7.42 -21.98 4.35
N ARG A 12 -6.58 -21.04 4.72
CA ARG A 12 -6.14 -20.92 6.12
C ARG A 12 -7.19 -20.29 7.02
N ASP A 13 -8.24 -19.69 6.44
CA ASP A 13 -9.33 -18.97 7.15
C ASP A 13 -8.80 -17.92 8.18
N SER A 14 -7.73 -17.24 7.80
CA SER A 14 -7.09 -16.20 8.60
C SER A 14 -6.51 -15.10 7.69
N ASP A 15 -6.10 -13.98 8.30
CA ASP A 15 -5.49 -12.87 7.57
C ASP A 15 -4.25 -13.30 6.76
N PHE A 16 -4.04 -12.67 5.61
CA PHE A 16 -2.84 -12.87 4.81
C PHE A 16 -1.59 -12.42 5.58
N ARG A 17 -0.55 -13.23 5.55
CA ARG A 17 0.78 -12.90 6.11
C ARG A 17 1.65 -12.17 5.11
N SER A 18 1.41 -12.42 3.83
CA SER A 18 2.15 -11.85 2.70
C SER A 18 1.19 -11.55 1.56
N ILE A 19 1.45 -10.49 0.80
CA ILE A 19 0.68 -10.19 -0.41
C ILE A 19 0.83 -11.29 -1.48
N ASP A 20 1.94 -12.04 -1.49
CA ASP A 20 2.13 -13.15 -2.44
C ASP A 20 1.13 -14.29 -2.22
N GLU A 21 0.52 -14.39 -1.04
CA GLU A 21 -0.56 -15.36 -0.80
C GLU A 21 -1.78 -15.11 -1.71
N LEU A 22 -1.91 -13.90 -2.27
CA LEU A 22 -2.93 -13.59 -3.27
C LEU A 22 -2.77 -14.45 -4.54
N LEU A 23 -1.56 -14.88 -4.88
CA LEU A 23 -1.33 -15.81 -6.01
C LEU A 23 -1.97 -17.19 -5.79
N LEU A 24 -2.33 -17.52 -4.54
CA LEU A 24 -3.07 -18.73 -4.20
C LEU A 24 -4.58 -18.54 -4.32
N VAL A 25 -5.06 -17.31 -4.52
CA VAL A 25 -6.49 -17.01 -4.63
C VAL A 25 -6.96 -17.27 -6.06
N ARG A 26 -8.06 -18.01 -6.20
CA ARG A 26 -8.67 -18.28 -7.51
C ARG A 26 -8.96 -16.98 -8.26
N GLY A 27 -8.45 -16.90 -9.49
CA GLY A 27 -8.65 -15.72 -10.36
C GLY A 27 -7.54 -14.68 -10.27
N VAL A 28 -6.65 -14.74 -9.27
CA VAL A 28 -5.44 -13.94 -9.25
C VAL A 28 -4.36 -14.68 -10.02
N THR A 29 -4.08 -14.22 -11.23
CA THR A 29 -2.99 -14.77 -12.05
C THR A 29 -1.69 -14.00 -11.83
N PRO A 30 -0.51 -14.57 -12.17
CA PRO A 30 0.75 -13.83 -12.12
C PRO A 30 0.71 -12.52 -12.90
N GLU A 31 0.02 -12.49 -14.06
CA GLU A 31 -0.11 -11.28 -14.89
C GLU A 31 -0.90 -10.19 -14.16
N ILE A 32 -2.00 -10.54 -13.48
CA ILE A 32 -2.79 -9.60 -12.67
C ILE A 32 -1.96 -9.13 -11.46
N PHE A 33 -1.30 -10.07 -10.79
CA PHE A 33 -0.55 -9.77 -9.58
C PHE A 33 0.63 -8.84 -9.86
N TYR A 34 1.55 -9.24 -10.75
CA TYR A 34 2.74 -8.45 -11.09
C TYR A 34 2.42 -7.29 -12.05
N GLY A 35 1.27 -7.33 -12.75
CA GLY A 35 0.80 -6.26 -13.62
C GLY A 35 0.31 -5.01 -12.89
N GLY A 36 0.20 -5.04 -11.56
CA GLY A 36 -0.16 -3.87 -10.78
C GLY A 36 -0.74 -4.15 -9.39
N LEU A 37 -1.45 -5.27 -9.20
CA LEU A 37 -2.12 -5.58 -7.93
C LEU A 37 -1.13 -5.58 -6.75
N GLU A 38 0.08 -6.12 -6.92
CA GLU A 38 1.12 -6.15 -5.90
C GLU A 38 1.44 -4.76 -5.33
N SER A 39 1.38 -3.72 -6.17
CA SER A 39 1.69 -2.34 -5.77
C SER A 39 0.51 -1.61 -5.12
N MET A 40 -0.70 -2.16 -5.23
CA MET A 40 -1.94 -1.53 -4.77
C MET A 40 -2.44 -2.06 -3.43
N VAL A 41 -1.91 -3.19 -2.97
CA VAL A 41 -2.40 -3.87 -1.77
C VAL A 41 -1.28 -4.02 -0.74
N THR A 42 -1.68 -4.08 0.52
CA THR A 42 -0.79 -4.38 1.65
C THR A 42 -1.49 -5.31 2.62
N VAL A 43 -0.73 -6.18 3.25
CA VAL A 43 -1.21 -6.99 4.39
C VAL A 43 -0.93 -6.30 5.72
N ARG A 44 -0.31 -5.12 5.70
CA ARG A 44 0.03 -4.34 6.89
C ARG A 44 -0.58 -2.97 6.75
N SER A 45 -1.65 -2.73 7.46
CA SER A 45 -2.15 -1.39 7.69
C SER A 45 -1.45 -0.83 8.92
N GLY A 46 -0.80 0.32 8.76
CA GLY A 46 -0.16 1.01 9.87
C GLY A 46 -1.21 1.55 10.82
N ASP A 47 -1.52 0.79 11.87
CA ASP A 47 -2.09 1.36 13.06
C ASP A 47 -0.91 1.76 13.95
N SER A 48 -0.66 3.06 14.05
CA SER A 48 0.35 3.64 14.93
C SER A 48 -0.14 3.49 16.38
N GLY A 49 0.05 2.32 16.96
CA GLY A 49 -0.28 2.16 18.38
C GLY A 49 -0.64 0.74 18.80
N GLY A 50 0.35 -0.06 19.13
CA GLY A 50 0.15 -1.20 20.00
C GLY A 50 0.14 -2.55 19.31
N SER A 51 1.13 -3.31 19.68
CA SER A 51 1.27 -4.74 19.43
C SER A 51 -0.04 -5.50 19.60
N GLY A 52 -0.49 -6.14 18.54
CA GLY A 52 -1.14 -7.42 18.65
C GLY A 52 -2.59 -7.48 19.06
N GLN A 53 -3.50 -6.70 18.49
CA GLN A 53 -4.92 -7.06 18.53
C GLN A 53 -5.67 -6.61 17.28
N ILE A 54 -5.62 -7.46 16.25
CA ILE A 54 -6.52 -7.37 15.09
C ILE A 54 -7.94 -7.86 15.47
N PHE A 55 -8.11 -8.49 16.63
CA PHE A 55 -9.36 -9.04 17.14
C PHE A 55 -9.81 -8.34 18.43
N GLY A 56 -10.50 -7.25 18.32
CA GLY A 56 -11.08 -6.62 19.51
C GLY A 56 -11.41 -5.18 19.30
N GLY A 57 -12.15 -4.89 18.31
CA GLY A 57 -12.56 -3.53 18.11
C GLY A 57 -14.04 -3.42 17.90
N GLY A 58 -14.66 -2.58 18.69
CA GLY A 58 -15.96 -2.03 18.38
C GLY A 58 -15.94 -1.27 17.04
N PRO A 59 -17.08 -0.72 16.60
CA PRO A 59 -17.27 -0.13 15.25
C PRO A 59 -16.27 0.96 14.84
N ARG A 60 -15.47 1.51 15.76
CA ARG A 60 -14.51 2.59 15.50
C ARG A 60 -13.13 2.14 14.99
N GLY A 61 -12.72 0.89 15.23
CA GLY A 61 -11.40 0.38 14.81
C GLY A 61 -11.33 -0.06 13.34
N ARG A 62 -12.45 -0.30 12.68
CA ARG A 62 -12.51 -0.74 11.28
C ARG A 62 -12.47 0.40 10.25
N GLN A 63 -12.59 1.65 10.67
CA GLN A 63 -12.77 2.77 9.73
C GLN A 63 -11.50 3.22 9.02
N ASN A 64 -10.30 2.85 9.50
CA ASN A 64 -9.04 3.33 8.93
C ASN A 64 -8.31 2.32 8.03
N LEU A 65 -8.72 1.05 7.99
CA LEU A 65 -7.99 -0.02 7.30
C LEU A 65 -8.01 0.05 5.77
N ASN A 66 -8.91 0.85 5.19
CA ASN A 66 -9.09 0.95 3.74
C ASN A 66 -8.84 2.36 3.19
N ARG A 67 -8.11 3.21 3.91
CA ARG A 67 -7.80 4.55 3.43
C ARG A 67 -6.48 4.57 2.68
N ILE A 68 -6.49 5.28 1.57
CA ILE A 68 -5.34 5.48 0.69
C ILE A 68 -4.57 6.69 1.19
N ASN A 69 -3.29 6.52 1.54
CA ASN A 69 -2.43 7.63 1.88
C ASN A 69 -2.11 8.44 0.61
N VAL A 70 -2.68 9.65 0.52
CA VAL A 70 -2.50 10.53 -0.63
C VAL A 70 -1.03 10.89 -0.84
N ASN A 71 -0.20 10.93 0.19
CA ASN A 71 1.22 11.26 0.09
C ASN A 71 2.05 10.11 -0.50
N ALA A 72 1.61 8.86 -0.40
CA ALA A 72 2.36 7.67 -0.81
C ALA A 72 1.75 6.91 -1.99
N ALA A 73 0.47 7.15 -2.30
CA ALA A 73 -0.26 6.40 -3.32
C ALA A 73 0.37 6.54 -4.71
N SER A 74 0.44 5.42 -5.44
CA SER A 74 0.83 5.44 -6.85
C SER A 74 -0.23 6.14 -7.71
N PRO A 75 0.11 6.64 -8.91
CA PRO A 75 -0.86 7.22 -9.83
C PRO A 75 -2.03 6.29 -10.13
N GLN A 76 -1.78 4.99 -10.30
CA GLN A 76 -2.80 3.98 -10.54
C GLN A 76 -3.75 3.82 -9.35
N LEU A 77 -3.24 3.92 -8.13
CA LEU A 77 -4.05 3.84 -6.93
C LEU A 77 -4.89 5.11 -6.72
N LEU A 78 -4.36 6.27 -7.09
CA LEU A 78 -5.10 7.52 -7.08
C LEU A 78 -6.22 7.53 -8.13
N ASP A 79 -6.02 6.91 -9.30
CA ASP A 79 -7.02 6.78 -10.37
C ASP A 79 -8.24 5.93 -9.94
N ALA A 80 -8.04 5.05 -8.95
CA ALA A 80 -9.14 4.28 -8.37
C ALA A 80 -10.03 5.09 -7.40
N LEU A 81 -9.63 6.29 -7.01
CA LEU A 81 -10.42 7.16 -6.13
C LEU A 81 -11.56 7.83 -6.89
N PRO A 82 -12.78 7.84 -6.36
CA PRO A 82 -13.90 8.50 -6.99
C PRO A 82 -13.66 10.01 -7.09
N GLY A 83 -13.91 10.58 -8.27
CA GLY A 83 -13.74 12.02 -8.53
C GLY A 83 -12.30 12.47 -8.81
N ILE A 84 -11.33 11.56 -8.77
CA ILE A 84 -9.93 11.84 -9.10
C ILE A 84 -9.64 11.29 -10.49
N GLY A 85 -9.27 12.15 -11.42
CA GLY A 85 -8.88 11.80 -12.78
C GLY A 85 -7.43 12.19 -13.09
N ALA A 86 -7.04 12.01 -14.36
CA ALA A 86 -5.65 12.19 -14.77
C ALA A 86 -5.06 13.60 -14.48
N GLU A 87 -5.90 14.63 -14.54
CA GLU A 87 -5.48 16.01 -14.26
C GLU A 87 -5.22 16.22 -12.76
N GLN A 88 -6.13 15.72 -11.92
CA GLN A 88 -5.98 15.74 -10.46
C GLN A 88 -4.79 14.93 -10.00
N ILE A 89 -4.53 13.76 -10.59
CA ILE A 89 -3.36 12.92 -10.31
C ILE A 89 -2.05 13.68 -10.59
N ARG A 90 -1.99 14.40 -11.71
CA ARG A 90 -0.83 15.25 -12.04
C ARG A 90 -0.66 16.39 -11.04
N ALA A 91 -1.74 17.05 -10.66
CA ALA A 91 -1.73 18.12 -9.66
C ALA A 91 -1.22 17.60 -8.30
N ILE A 92 -1.72 16.44 -7.83
CA ILE A 92 -1.24 15.77 -6.61
C ILE A 92 0.26 15.46 -6.72
N GLY A 93 0.71 14.90 -7.84
CA GLY A 93 2.12 14.59 -8.06
C GLY A 93 3.02 15.82 -7.98
N ASN A 94 2.63 16.92 -8.60
CA ASN A 94 3.36 18.19 -8.55
C ASN A 94 3.40 18.78 -7.14
N TYR A 95 2.29 18.73 -6.40
CA TYR A 95 2.23 19.21 -5.04
C TYR A 95 3.18 18.44 -4.11
N ARG A 96 3.16 17.10 -4.21
CA ARG A 96 4.05 16.21 -3.43
C ARG A 96 5.55 16.44 -3.70
N ALA A 97 5.92 16.97 -4.86
CA ALA A 97 7.31 17.29 -5.15
C ALA A 97 7.88 18.40 -4.26
N GLY A 98 7.01 19.23 -3.65
CA GLY A 98 7.40 20.33 -2.79
C GLY A 98 7.09 20.13 -1.32
N LYS A 99 5.96 19.50 -1.01
CA LYS A 99 5.52 19.24 0.38
C LYS A 99 4.45 18.18 0.45
N ASP A 100 4.31 17.55 1.61
CA ASP A 100 3.23 16.61 1.90
C ASP A 100 1.90 17.32 2.14
N PHE A 101 0.79 16.60 1.88
CA PHE A 101 -0.54 16.98 2.34
C PHE A 101 -0.66 16.69 3.84
N GLU A 102 -1.13 17.64 4.61
CA GLU A 102 -1.35 17.48 6.05
C GLU A 102 -2.81 17.22 6.38
N SER A 103 -3.72 17.66 5.49
CA SER A 103 -5.17 17.61 5.74
C SER A 103 -5.99 17.50 4.45
N ILE A 104 -7.29 17.19 4.66
CA ILE A 104 -8.27 17.22 3.57
C ILE A 104 -8.43 18.63 2.97
N ALA A 105 -8.19 19.67 3.78
CA ALA A 105 -8.27 21.05 3.31
C ALA A 105 -7.19 21.37 2.28
N ASP A 106 -5.98 20.83 2.43
CA ASP A 106 -4.91 21.02 1.42
C ASP A 106 -5.32 20.41 0.10
N LEU A 107 -5.92 19.22 0.14
CA LEU A 107 -6.40 18.52 -1.06
C LEU A 107 -7.57 19.29 -1.72
N GLN A 108 -8.50 19.83 -0.91
CA GLN A 108 -9.61 20.66 -1.40
C GLN A 108 -9.13 21.98 -2.01
N ASN A 109 -8.13 22.62 -1.42
CA ASN A 109 -7.53 23.84 -1.95
C ASN A 109 -6.85 23.59 -3.30
N LEU A 110 -6.27 22.41 -3.50
CA LEU A 110 -5.60 22.05 -4.74
C LEU A 110 -6.58 21.63 -5.85
N LEU A 111 -7.57 20.79 -5.53
CA LEU A 111 -8.41 20.10 -6.51
C LEU A 111 -9.84 20.63 -6.59
N GLY A 112 -10.24 21.46 -5.64
CA GLY A 112 -11.61 21.90 -5.44
C GLY A 112 -12.44 20.94 -4.56
N PRO A 113 -13.45 21.50 -3.88
CA PRO A 113 -14.27 20.72 -2.92
C PRO A 113 -15.07 19.60 -3.61
N ASP A 114 -15.56 19.82 -4.83
CA ASP A 114 -16.39 18.86 -5.54
C ASP A 114 -15.61 17.59 -5.90
N ALA A 115 -14.38 17.73 -6.42
CA ALA A 115 -13.53 16.59 -6.76
C ALA A 115 -13.15 15.77 -5.54
N VAL A 116 -12.95 16.43 -4.38
CA VAL A 116 -12.48 15.78 -3.16
C VAL A 116 -13.62 15.18 -2.35
N SER A 117 -14.85 15.68 -2.46
CA SER A 117 -15.98 15.23 -1.64
C SER A 117 -16.24 13.73 -1.74
N ALA A 118 -16.15 13.19 -2.95
CA ALA A 118 -16.34 11.76 -3.21
C ALA A 118 -15.16 10.90 -2.75
N ALA A 119 -13.92 11.42 -2.83
CA ALA A 119 -12.71 10.73 -2.41
C ALA A 119 -12.45 10.79 -0.89
N ALA A 120 -12.97 11.81 -0.20
CA ALA A 120 -12.68 12.09 1.21
C ALA A 120 -12.82 10.89 2.18
N PRO A 121 -13.85 10.01 2.04
CA PRO A 121 -13.98 8.85 2.93
C PRO A 121 -12.85 7.82 2.76
N PHE A 122 -12.16 7.83 1.62
CA PHE A 122 -11.20 6.81 1.21
C PHE A 122 -9.74 7.27 1.35
N VAL A 123 -9.48 8.50 1.77
CA VAL A 123 -8.14 9.06 1.86
C VAL A 123 -7.66 9.27 3.29
N THR A 124 -6.36 9.20 3.47
CA THR A 124 -5.66 9.58 4.70
C THR A 124 -4.38 10.35 4.36
N PHE A 125 -3.87 11.11 5.33
CA PHE A 125 -2.62 11.88 5.24
C PHE A 125 -1.60 11.41 6.28
N GLU A 126 -1.98 10.43 7.09
CA GLU A 126 -1.13 9.89 8.15
C GLU A 126 0.03 9.10 7.55
N ASN A 127 1.22 9.38 8.03
CA ASN A 127 2.40 8.62 7.64
C ASN A 127 2.34 7.21 8.23
N THR A 128 2.61 6.22 7.39
CA THR A 128 2.80 4.84 7.84
C THR A 128 4.19 4.67 8.44
N SER A 129 4.31 3.83 9.44
CA SER A 129 5.61 3.36 9.94
C SER A 129 6.26 2.29 9.05
N PHE A 130 5.55 1.79 8.04
CA PHE A 130 6.04 0.75 7.14
C PHE A 130 6.43 1.33 5.79
N PHE A 131 7.65 1.01 5.35
CA PHE A 131 8.20 1.44 4.07
C PHE A 131 8.68 0.23 3.28
N THR A 132 8.39 0.23 1.98
CA THR A 132 8.97 -0.74 1.04
C THR A 132 10.02 -0.03 0.19
N ILE A 133 11.25 -0.46 0.31
CA ILE A 133 12.40 0.05 -0.44
C ILE A 133 12.69 -0.95 -1.56
N ARG A 134 12.71 -0.47 -2.79
CA ARG A 134 13.09 -1.23 -3.97
C ARG A 134 14.40 -0.68 -4.53
N SER A 135 15.42 -1.50 -4.61
CA SER A 135 16.71 -1.15 -5.19
C SER A 135 16.98 -2.00 -6.42
N ILE A 136 17.33 -1.37 -7.53
CA ILE A 136 17.64 -2.06 -8.79
C ILE A 136 19.07 -1.72 -9.17
N GLY A 137 19.93 -2.75 -9.19
CA GLY A 137 21.28 -2.69 -9.73
C GLY A 137 21.29 -3.10 -11.20
N MET A 138 21.96 -2.32 -12.05
CA MET A 138 22.13 -2.62 -13.46
C MET A 138 23.60 -2.47 -13.86
N ILE A 139 24.06 -3.35 -14.72
CA ILE A 139 25.41 -3.24 -15.34
C ILE A 139 25.23 -2.54 -16.68
N ARG A 140 25.95 -1.44 -16.88
CA ARG A 140 25.79 -0.52 -18.03
C ARG A 140 25.97 -1.20 -19.41
N GLU A 141 26.78 -2.24 -19.49
CA GLU A 141 27.12 -2.93 -20.74
C GLU A 141 26.49 -4.35 -20.83
N SER A 142 25.52 -4.64 -19.97
CA SER A 142 24.87 -5.94 -19.90
C SER A 142 23.36 -5.77 -19.68
N SER A 143 22.57 -6.73 -20.14
CA SER A 143 21.15 -6.84 -19.79
C SER A 143 20.93 -7.36 -18.37
N ALA A 144 21.99 -7.71 -17.64
CA ALA A 144 21.89 -8.20 -16.28
C ALA A 144 21.42 -7.11 -15.34
N LYS A 145 20.37 -7.43 -14.58
CA LYS A 145 19.86 -6.60 -13.48
C LYS A 145 19.64 -7.47 -12.25
N SER A 146 19.83 -6.89 -11.09
CA SER A 146 19.44 -7.47 -9.81
C SER A 146 18.51 -6.50 -9.11
N GLU A 147 17.49 -7.05 -8.46
CA GLU A 147 16.51 -6.28 -7.71
C GLU A 147 16.44 -6.78 -6.28
N VAL A 148 16.49 -5.86 -5.35
CA VAL A 148 16.29 -6.14 -3.92
C VAL A 148 15.08 -5.33 -3.44
N LYS A 149 14.15 -6.00 -2.77
CA LYS A 149 12.97 -5.39 -2.18
C LYS A 149 12.97 -5.65 -0.67
N ILE A 150 12.95 -4.59 0.11
CA ILE A 150 13.01 -4.64 1.58
C ILE A 150 11.78 -3.93 2.13
N THR A 151 11.08 -4.57 3.07
CA THR A 151 10.06 -3.91 3.88
C THR A 151 10.63 -3.65 5.26
N VAL A 152 10.62 -2.39 5.66
CA VAL A 152 11.10 -1.93 6.96
C VAL A 152 9.97 -1.28 7.75
N GLU A 153 10.01 -1.45 9.06
CA GLU A 153 9.20 -0.71 10.02
C GLU A 153 10.09 0.31 10.72
N ILE A 154 9.67 1.56 10.73
CA ILE A 154 10.31 2.62 11.51
C ILE A 154 9.58 2.70 12.84
N ASP A 155 10.29 2.43 13.92
CA ASP A 155 9.78 2.49 15.28
C ASP A 155 10.80 3.23 16.17
N PRO A 156 10.48 4.47 16.59
CA PRO A 156 11.35 5.25 17.47
C PRO A 156 11.67 4.58 18.82
N GLY A 157 10.83 3.64 19.24
CA GLY A 157 11.02 2.86 20.49
C GLY A 157 12.10 1.80 20.40
N LEU A 158 12.49 1.38 19.20
CA LEU A 158 13.55 0.40 19.02
C LEU A 158 14.94 1.05 19.15
N GLU A 159 15.90 0.28 19.62
CA GLU A 159 17.31 0.70 19.72
C GLU A 159 17.85 1.20 18.37
N ARG A 160 17.61 0.45 17.30
CA ARG A 160 18.02 0.80 15.93
C ARG A 160 17.04 1.70 15.17
N LYS A 161 15.93 2.12 15.84
CA LYS A 161 14.88 2.96 15.23
C LYS A 161 14.17 2.33 14.01
N HIS A 162 14.54 1.13 13.61
CA HIS A 162 13.92 0.39 12.52
C HIS A 162 14.07 -1.12 12.71
N ARG A 163 13.19 -1.86 12.03
CA ARG A 163 13.20 -3.31 11.95
C ARG A 163 12.95 -3.76 10.52
N ILE A 164 13.79 -4.65 10.00
CA ILE A 164 13.53 -5.29 8.70
C ILE A 164 12.47 -6.36 8.92
N ILE A 165 11.36 -6.22 8.19
CA ILE A 165 10.22 -7.13 8.25
C ILE A 165 10.34 -8.21 7.18
N ARG A 166 10.80 -7.83 5.99
CA ARG A 166 10.92 -8.71 4.85
C ARG A 166 12.09 -8.28 3.99
N TRP A 167 12.79 -9.28 3.45
CA TRP A 167 13.85 -9.14 2.46
C TRP A 167 13.55 -10.11 1.31
N THR A 168 13.61 -9.65 0.07
CA THR A 168 13.43 -10.47 -1.15
C THR A 168 14.48 -10.03 -2.17
N GLU A 169 15.13 -11.01 -2.81
CA GLU A 169 16.09 -10.88 -3.92
C GLU A 169 15.49 -11.50 -5.17
#